data_756c3586d7885d9e27b54cf9e3a12f01
#
_entry.id   756c3586d7885d9e27b54cf9e3a12f01
#
_cell.length_a   1.000
_cell.length_b   1.000
_cell.length_c   1.000
_cell.angle_alpha   90.00
_cell.angle_beta   90.00
_cell.angle_gamma   90.00
#
_symmetry.space_group_name_H-M   'P 1'
#
loop_
_entity.id
_entity.type
_entity.pdbx_description
1 polymer ?
#
loop_
_entity_poly.entity_id
_entity_poly.type
_entity_poly.pdbx_seq_one_letter_code
_entity_poly.pdbx_strand_id
1 'polypeptide(L)'
;MLYPQESESREIKDLSGIWRFRADKDGCGRRDSWFAAPLRDTIPMPVPCSYNDVTQDVSIRDHLGEVWYETTFFVPASWRGKRVCLRFASADHAATAWVNGREVVSHKGGFLPFAADVSDVVCYGVENRLSVAVDNLLTWETLPPGWIKTGDAMNHPPGYRVQDIQFDFFHYAGLNRSVVLTTTPRTHIEDVRIRAACEGKTGLVDYEVTAAGAEVTVRALDEQGREVAAADGAAGTLRIPDVRLW
;
A
#
# COMPACT_ATOMS: atom_id res chain seq x y z
N MET A 1 -7.22 -2.09 7.86
CA MET A 1 -7.50 -1.96 6.39
C MET A 1 -7.72 -3.35 5.81
N LEU A 2 -8.89 -3.60 5.27
CA LEU A 2 -9.24 -4.88 4.66
C LEU A 2 -8.49 -5.07 3.34
N TYR A 3 -8.16 -6.32 3.00
CA TYR A 3 -7.63 -6.65 1.68
C TYR A 3 -8.76 -6.51 0.64
N PRO A 4 -8.56 -5.78 -0.45
CA PRO A 4 -9.61 -5.59 -1.45
C PRO A 4 -9.96 -6.91 -2.12
N GLN A 5 -11.24 -7.15 -2.31
CA GLN A 5 -11.78 -8.30 -3.04
C GLN A 5 -12.80 -7.81 -4.07
N GLU A 6 -12.82 -8.46 -5.22
CA GLU A 6 -13.83 -8.22 -6.24
C GLU A 6 -15.18 -8.77 -5.81
N SER A 7 -16.22 -8.06 -6.16
CA SER A 7 -17.61 -8.46 -5.94
C SER A 7 -18.49 -7.77 -6.97
N GLU A 8 -19.80 -8.01 -6.93
CA GLU A 8 -20.77 -7.34 -7.80
C GLU A 8 -20.66 -5.80 -7.79
N SER A 9 -20.27 -5.21 -6.66
CA SER A 9 -20.17 -3.76 -6.47
C SER A 9 -18.74 -3.21 -6.35
N ARG A 10 -17.73 -4.08 -6.30
CA ARG A 10 -16.31 -3.75 -6.10
C ARG A 10 -15.47 -4.28 -7.24
N GLU A 11 -14.64 -3.45 -7.78
CA GLU A 11 -13.73 -3.79 -8.86
C GLU A 11 -12.29 -3.50 -8.44
N ILE A 12 -11.34 -4.31 -8.94
CA ILE A 12 -9.91 -4.13 -8.72
C ILE A 12 -9.24 -4.01 -10.09
N LYS A 13 -8.35 -3.05 -10.22
CA LYS A 13 -7.50 -2.88 -11.38
C LYS A 13 -6.04 -2.94 -10.94
N ASP A 14 -5.35 -3.99 -11.34
CA ASP A 14 -3.92 -4.15 -11.11
C ASP A 14 -3.14 -3.18 -11.99
N LEU A 15 -2.18 -2.46 -11.41
CA LEU A 15 -1.26 -1.58 -12.11
C LEU A 15 0.13 -2.20 -12.28
N SER A 16 0.28 -3.49 -11.95
CA SER A 16 1.53 -4.23 -12.17
C SER A 16 1.97 -4.19 -13.63
N GLY A 17 3.27 -4.22 -13.85
CA GLY A 17 3.83 -4.19 -15.20
C GLY A 17 5.19 -3.50 -15.25
N ILE A 18 5.57 -3.02 -16.41
CA ILE A 18 6.83 -2.31 -16.59
C ILE A 18 6.58 -0.82 -16.45
N TRP A 19 7.17 -0.22 -15.42
CA TRP A 19 7.08 1.21 -15.15
C TRP A 19 8.35 1.93 -15.61
N ARG A 20 8.28 3.23 -15.78
CA ARG A 20 9.45 4.10 -15.89
C ARG A 20 10.09 4.23 -14.53
N PHE A 21 11.42 4.16 -14.48
CA PHE A 21 12.19 4.23 -13.24
C PHE A 21 13.40 5.14 -13.38
N ARG A 22 13.71 5.90 -12.35
CA ARG A 22 14.91 6.73 -12.27
C ARG A 22 15.40 6.82 -10.83
N ALA A 23 16.68 6.54 -10.59
CA ALA A 23 17.32 6.81 -9.31
C ALA A 23 17.64 8.32 -9.19
N ASP A 24 17.33 8.91 -8.06
CA ASP A 24 17.59 10.32 -7.77
C ASP A 24 18.98 10.49 -7.14
N LYS A 25 20.01 10.36 -7.98
CA LYS A 25 21.41 10.36 -7.54
C LYS A 25 21.84 11.68 -6.89
N ASP A 26 21.19 12.79 -7.26
CA ASP A 26 21.52 14.14 -6.82
C ASP A 26 20.56 14.67 -5.75
N GLY A 27 19.53 13.91 -5.36
CA GLY A 27 18.50 14.30 -4.41
C GLY A 27 17.69 15.51 -4.88
N CYS A 28 17.47 15.63 -6.18
CA CYS A 28 16.85 16.81 -6.77
C CYS A 28 15.40 16.62 -7.21
N GLY A 29 14.89 15.40 -7.26
CA GLY A 29 13.60 15.08 -7.85
C GLY A 29 12.43 15.84 -7.24
N ARG A 30 12.40 16.01 -5.93
CA ARG A 30 11.37 16.82 -5.25
C ARG A 30 11.53 18.30 -5.53
N ARG A 31 12.75 18.85 -5.43
CA ARG A 31 13.06 20.25 -5.70
C ARG A 31 12.70 20.62 -7.15
N ASP A 32 13.02 19.75 -8.08
CA ASP A 32 12.83 19.96 -9.52
C ASP A 32 11.45 19.46 -9.98
N SER A 33 10.58 19.06 -9.02
CA SER A 33 9.18 18.67 -9.26
C SER A 33 9.00 17.60 -10.35
N TRP A 34 9.78 16.51 -10.29
CA TRP A 34 9.71 15.43 -11.29
C TRP A 34 8.31 14.82 -11.42
N PHE A 35 7.48 14.95 -10.40
CA PHE A 35 6.07 14.53 -10.40
C PHE A 35 5.16 15.41 -11.27
N ALA A 36 5.58 16.63 -11.61
CA ALA A 36 4.73 17.59 -12.34
C ALA A 36 4.65 17.34 -13.84
N ALA A 37 5.67 16.67 -14.42
CA ALA A 37 5.76 16.34 -15.85
C ALA A 37 6.17 14.88 -16.06
N PRO A 38 6.07 14.31 -17.27
CA PRO A 38 6.55 12.96 -17.55
C PRO A 38 8.02 12.80 -17.18
N LEU A 39 8.32 11.73 -16.43
CA LEU A 39 9.65 11.43 -15.91
C LEU A 39 10.62 11.19 -17.08
N ARG A 40 11.78 11.86 -17.04
CA ARG A 40 12.82 11.79 -18.07
C ARG A 40 13.98 10.90 -17.63
N ASP A 41 14.84 10.50 -18.58
CA ASP A 41 16.06 9.71 -18.35
C ASP A 41 15.75 8.44 -17.54
N THR A 42 14.74 7.72 -17.98
CA THR A 42 14.20 6.54 -17.30
C THR A 42 14.68 5.25 -17.93
N ILE A 43 14.74 4.21 -17.11
CA ILE A 43 14.85 2.82 -17.54
C ILE A 43 13.54 2.06 -17.25
N PRO A 44 13.27 0.94 -17.93
CA PRO A 44 12.16 0.06 -17.58
C PRO A 44 12.44 -0.66 -16.25
N MET A 45 11.43 -0.72 -15.37
CA MET A 45 11.50 -1.41 -14.09
C MET A 45 10.20 -2.18 -13.86
N PRO A 46 10.24 -3.50 -13.58
CA PRO A 46 9.05 -4.23 -13.23
C PRO A 46 8.47 -3.75 -11.88
N VAL A 47 7.16 -3.72 -11.78
CA VAL A 47 6.40 -3.50 -10.54
C VAL A 47 5.31 -4.58 -10.49
N PRO A 48 5.25 -5.40 -9.42
CA PRO A 48 6.08 -5.35 -8.22
C PRO A 48 7.48 -5.92 -8.43
N CYS A 49 8.48 -5.27 -7.84
CA CYS A 49 9.81 -5.88 -7.66
C CYS A 49 10.67 -5.04 -6.70
N SER A 50 11.71 -5.66 -6.15
CA SER A 50 12.78 -4.96 -5.46
C SER A 50 13.82 -4.55 -6.50
N TYR A 51 13.96 -3.25 -6.79
CA TYR A 51 14.83 -2.78 -7.87
C TYR A 51 16.31 -3.15 -7.64
N ASN A 52 16.73 -3.23 -6.39
CA ASN A 52 18.10 -3.56 -6.01
C ASN A 52 18.42 -5.07 -6.05
N ASP A 53 17.41 -5.91 -6.27
CA ASP A 53 17.56 -7.36 -6.42
C ASP A 53 17.56 -7.80 -7.92
N VAL A 54 16.97 -6.99 -8.80
CA VAL A 54 16.79 -7.35 -10.22
C VAL A 54 17.80 -6.69 -11.17
N THR A 55 18.61 -5.73 -10.71
CA THR A 55 19.58 -5.03 -11.56
C THR A 55 21.02 -5.39 -11.21
N GLN A 56 21.87 -5.47 -12.24
CA GLN A 56 23.32 -5.61 -12.08
C GLN A 56 24.04 -4.25 -12.09
N ASP A 57 23.34 -3.17 -12.46
CA ASP A 57 23.91 -1.82 -12.44
C ASP A 57 24.12 -1.36 -11.00
N VAL A 58 25.37 -1.31 -10.58
CA VAL A 58 25.81 -0.92 -9.24
C VAL A 58 25.27 0.47 -8.86
N SER A 59 25.17 1.39 -9.81
CA SER A 59 24.66 2.75 -9.56
C SER A 59 23.16 2.80 -9.22
N ILE A 60 22.44 1.72 -9.47
CA ILE A 60 21.02 1.55 -9.12
C ILE A 60 20.90 0.56 -7.98
N ARG A 61 21.55 -0.61 -8.08
CA ARG A 61 21.50 -1.66 -7.05
C ARG A 61 21.89 -1.14 -5.67
N ASP A 62 22.97 -0.36 -5.60
CA ASP A 62 23.56 0.15 -4.36
C ASP A 62 23.12 1.60 -4.06
N HIS A 63 22.11 2.11 -4.79
CA HIS A 63 21.59 3.46 -4.58
C HIS A 63 20.95 3.59 -3.20
N LEU A 64 21.33 4.67 -2.50
CA LEU A 64 20.79 5.05 -1.20
C LEU A 64 20.10 6.42 -1.30
N GLY A 65 18.80 6.46 -1.03
CA GLY A 65 17.97 7.64 -1.15
C GLY A 65 16.75 7.39 -2.02
N GLU A 66 16.17 8.46 -2.56
CA GLU A 66 14.96 8.37 -3.35
C GLU A 66 15.18 7.75 -4.73
N VAL A 67 14.23 6.93 -5.13
CA VAL A 67 14.03 6.48 -6.50
C VAL A 67 12.63 6.87 -6.96
N TRP A 68 12.48 7.13 -8.23
CA TRP A 68 11.22 7.58 -8.83
C TRP A 68 10.68 6.56 -9.80
N TYR A 69 9.38 6.28 -9.66
CA TYR A 69 8.60 5.44 -10.56
C TYR A 69 7.52 6.25 -11.24
N GLU A 70 7.20 5.90 -12.47
CA GLU A 70 6.08 6.48 -13.20
C GLU A 70 5.39 5.43 -14.06
N THR A 71 4.06 5.45 -14.03
CA THR A 71 3.21 4.70 -14.97
C THR A 71 2.00 5.52 -15.36
N THR A 72 1.30 5.07 -16.39
CA THR A 72 -0.01 5.59 -16.75
C THR A 72 -1.08 4.51 -16.53
N PHE A 73 -2.29 4.95 -16.23
CA PHE A 73 -3.42 4.07 -16.01
C PHE A 73 -4.72 4.70 -16.47
N PHE A 74 -5.62 3.88 -16.99
CA PHE A 74 -6.93 4.31 -17.44
C PHE A 74 -7.97 4.11 -16.33
N VAL A 75 -8.80 5.12 -16.07
CA VAL A 75 -9.94 5.02 -15.15
C VAL A 75 -11.23 4.98 -15.96
N PRO A 76 -12.02 3.90 -15.93
CA PRO A 76 -13.26 3.79 -16.68
C PRO A 76 -14.26 4.91 -16.34
N ALA A 77 -14.99 5.41 -17.35
CA ALA A 77 -16.06 6.37 -17.11
C ALA A 77 -17.18 5.81 -16.21
N SER A 78 -17.39 4.50 -16.23
CA SER A 78 -18.34 3.77 -15.37
C SER A 78 -18.03 3.84 -13.88
N TRP A 79 -16.81 4.24 -13.51
CA TRP A 79 -16.41 4.42 -12.12
C TRP A 79 -16.81 5.80 -11.57
N ARG A 80 -17.30 6.70 -12.43
CA ARG A 80 -17.76 8.02 -11.99
C ARG A 80 -18.90 7.89 -10.95
N GLY A 81 -18.75 8.58 -9.84
CA GLY A 81 -19.68 8.50 -8.72
C GLY A 81 -19.39 7.39 -7.71
N LYS A 82 -18.50 6.44 -8.03
CA LYS A 82 -17.94 5.50 -7.07
C LYS A 82 -16.79 6.15 -6.28
N ARG A 83 -16.40 5.56 -5.17
CA ARG A 83 -15.12 5.83 -4.50
C ARG A 83 -14.02 5.09 -5.25
N VAL A 84 -12.93 5.77 -5.57
CA VAL A 84 -11.73 5.19 -6.22
C VAL A 84 -10.56 5.31 -5.27
N CYS A 85 -9.97 4.20 -4.87
CA CYS A 85 -8.79 4.15 -4.02
C CYS A 85 -7.57 3.65 -4.78
N LEU A 86 -6.46 4.37 -4.64
CA LEU A 86 -5.12 3.89 -5.01
C LEU A 86 -4.51 3.22 -3.79
N ARG A 87 -4.16 1.94 -3.91
CA ARG A 87 -3.59 1.14 -2.83
C ARG A 87 -2.24 0.57 -3.22
N PHE A 88 -1.28 0.77 -2.34
CA PHE A 88 0.02 0.13 -2.36
C PHE A 88 0.02 -1.01 -1.34
N ALA A 89 0.41 -2.20 -1.75
CA ALA A 89 0.52 -3.31 -0.81
C ALA A 89 1.81 -3.23 0.02
N SER A 90 2.82 -2.52 -0.48
CA SER A 90 4.05 -2.14 0.22
C SER A 90 4.86 -1.16 -0.63
N ALA A 91 5.63 -0.30 0.03
CA ALA A 91 6.71 0.47 -0.59
C ALA A 91 7.85 0.61 0.43
N ASP A 92 9.06 0.23 0.06
CA ASP A 92 10.17 0.12 0.99
C ASP A 92 11.22 1.21 0.76
N HIS A 93 11.35 2.17 1.67
CA HIS A 93 10.83 2.17 3.02
C HIS A 93 9.80 3.28 3.27
N ALA A 94 9.95 4.45 2.66
CA ALA A 94 9.00 5.55 2.70
C ALA A 94 8.61 5.96 1.29
N ALA A 95 7.35 6.31 1.08
CA ALA A 95 6.85 6.64 -0.25
C ALA A 95 5.95 7.87 -0.24
N THR A 96 6.00 8.61 -1.34
CA THR A 96 5.02 9.66 -1.66
C THR A 96 4.52 9.42 -3.07
N ALA A 97 3.21 9.52 -3.29
CA ALA A 97 2.60 9.30 -4.59
C ALA A 97 1.80 10.53 -5.07
N TRP A 98 1.88 10.77 -6.37
CA TRP A 98 1.17 11.86 -7.06
C TRP A 98 0.34 11.28 -8.20
N VAL A 99 -0.91 11.67 -8.30
CA VAL A 99 -1.78 11.40 -9.45
C VAL A 99 -1.98 12.69 -10.21
N ASN A 100 -1.66 12.69 -11.50
CA ASN A 100 -1.73 13.86 -12.38
C ASN A 100 -0.97 15.09 -11.83
N GLY A 101 0.15 14.85 -11.12
CA GLY A 101 0.97 15.91 -10.52
C GLY A 101 0.47 16.40 -9.15
N ARG A 102 -0.67 15.92 -8.65
CA ARG A 102 -1.19 16.24 -7.31
C ARG A 102 -0.81 15.15 -6.32
N GLU A 103 -0.19 15.51 -5.20
CA GLU A 103 0.11 14.58 -4.12
C GLU A 103 -1.19 14.00 -3.54
N VAL A 104 -1.22 12.68 -3.39
CA VAL A 104 -2.39 11.94 -2.89
C VAL A 104 -2.11 11.18 -1.60
N VAL A 105 -0.88 10.76 -1.36
CA VAL A 105 -0.48 10.06 -0.14
C VAL A 105 1.01 10.15 0.10
N SER A 106 1.38 10.27 1.37
CA SER A 106 2.73 10.04 1.89
C SER A 106 2.65 9.00 3.00
N HIS A 107 3.58 8.03 2.99
CA HIS A 107 3.61 6.92 3.94
C HIS A 107 5.05 6.62 4.35
N LYS A 108 5.24 6.30 5.62
CA LYS A 108 6.51 5.81 6.17
C LYS A 108 6.27 4.51 6.91
N GLY A 109 6.94 3.48 6.48
CA GLY A 109 6.85 2.12 7.04
C GLY A 109 6.84 1.08 5.93
N GLY A 110 7.98 0.42 5.72
CA GLY A 110 8.12 -0.66 4.76
C GLY A 110 7.23 -1.85 5.12
N PHE A 111 6.90 -2.67 4.11
CA PHE A 111 6.16 -3.92 4.23
C PHE A 111 4.68 -3.79 4.66
N LEU A 112 4.19 -2.60 4.95
CA LEU A 112 2.80 -2.33 5.34
C LEU A 112 2.00 -1.72 4.18
N PRO A 113 0.73 -2.10 4.01
CA PRO A 113 -0.13 -1.52 2.99
C PRO A 113 -0.60 -0.11 3.40
N PHE A 114 -0.73 0.75 2.39
CA PHE A 114 -1.35 2.06 2.54
C PHE A 114 -2.18 2.41 1.31
N ALA A 115 -3.11 3.35 1.47
CA ALA A 115 -4.01 3.73 0.39
C ALA A 115 -4.47 5.18 0.53
N ALA A 116 -4.92 5.74 -0.58
CA ALA A 116 -5.56 7.05 -0.64
C ALA A 116 -6.83 7.01 -1.47
N ASP A 117 -7.83 7.78 -1.10
CA ASP A 117 -8.96 8.09 -1.96
C ASP A 117 -8.50 9.08 -3.03
N VAL A 118 -8.61 8.66 -4.28
CA VAL A 118 -8.20 9.47 -5.45
C VAL A 118 -9.38 9.88 -6.32
N SER A 119 -10.61 9.69 -5.83
CA SER A 119 -11.85 9.94 -6.56
C SER A 119 -11.94 11.34 -7.18
N ASP A 120 -11.42 12.34 -6.45
CA ASP A 120 -11.47 13.76 -6.85
C ASP A 120 -10.22 14.21 -7.65
N VAL A 121 -9.26 13.31 -7.87
CA VAL A 121 -7.99 13.62 -8.55
C VAL A 121 -7.90 12.94 -9.91
N VAL A 122 -8.53 11.77 -10.04
CA VAL A 122 -8.51 11.02 -11.30
C VAL A 122 -9.43 11.63 -12.34
N CYS A 123 -8.99 11.58 -13.59
CA CYS A 123 -9.79 11.90 -14.76
C CYS A 123 -10.45 10.63 -15.29
N TYR A 124 -11.78 10.61 -15.33
CA TYR A 124 -12.57 9.45 -15.75
C TYR A 124 -12.73 9.37 -17.27
N GLY A 125 -12.56 8.19 -17.84
CA GLY A 125 -12.68 7.92 -19.28
C GLY A 125 -11.42 8.27 -20.07
N VAL A 126 -10.33 8.60 -19.40
CA VAL A 126 -9.05 8.95 -20.01
C VAL A 126 -7.89 8.35 -19.21
N GLU A 127 -6.71 8.46 -19.78
CA GLU A 127 -5.46 8.08 -19.12
C GLU A 127 -5.07 9.07 -18.03
N ASN A 128 -4.57 8.56 -16.92
CA ASN A 128 -4.01 9.29 -15.79
C ASN A 128 -2.55 8.91 -15.60
N ARG A 129 -1.75 9.78 -14.99
CA ARG A 129 -0.36 9.51 -14.65
C ARG A 129 -0.21 9.33 -13.16
N LEU A 130 0.52 8.28 -12.77
CA LEU A 130 0.96 8.01 -11.40
C LEU A 130 2.47 8.17 -11.33
N SER A 131 2.94 9.06 -10.48
CA SER A 131 4.35 9.21 -10.10
C SER A 131 4.53 8.83 -8.64
N VAL A 132 5.59 8.08 -8.32
CA VAL A 132 5.88 7.63 -6.95
C VAL A 132 7.35 7.82 -6.66
N ALA A 133 7.67 8.55 -5.60
CA ALA A 133 9.01 8.58 -5.02
C ALA A 133 9.06 7.59 -3.87
N VAL A 134 10.11 6.76 -3.83
CA VAL A 134 10.36 5.80 -2.74
C VAL A 134 11.75 6.04 -2.20
N ASP A 135 11.85 6.31 -0.90
CA ASP A 135 13.12 6.44 -0.18
C ASP A 135 13.42 5.12 0.54
N ASN A 136 14.59 4.55 0.27
CA ASN A 136 15.01 3.27 0.84
C ASN A 136 15.87 3.41 2.10
N LEU A 137 16.07 4.61 2.61
CA LEU A 137 16.92 4.84 3.78
C LEU A 137 16.28 4.28 5.06
N LEU A 138 17.04 3.46 5.77
CA LEU A 138 16.73 3.03 7.12
C LEU A 138 17.43 3.89 8.16
N THR A 139 16.77 4.09 9.28
CA THR A 139 17.27 4.82 10.43
C THR A 139 17.03 4.01 11.70
N TRP A 140 17.48 4.53 12.86
CA TRP A 140 17.16 3.91 14.14
C TRP A 140 15.66 3.96 14.51
N GLU A 141 14.86 4.75 13.79
CA GLU A 141 13.40 4.88 13.97
C GLU A 141 12.60 4.01 13.02
N THR A 142 13.25 3.33 12.06
CA THR A 142 12.57 2.44 11.10
C THR A 142 12.47 1.01 11.60
N LEU A 143 11.61 0.19 10.98
CA LEU A 143 11.53 -1.26 11.18
C LEU A 143 11.74 -1.97 9.83
N PRO A 144 12.87 -2.68 9.63
CA PRO A 144 13.98 -2.85 10.57
C PRO A 144 14.76 -1.54 10.79
N PRO A 145 15.46 -1.37 11.92
CA PRO A 145 16.37 -0.25 12.11
C PRO A 145 17.64 -0.44 11.30
N GLY A 146 18.26 0.68 10.92
CA GLY A 146 19.51 0.65 10.18
C GLY A 146 20.21 2.00 10.18
N TRP A 147 21.40 2.04 9.59
CA TRP A 147 22.19 3.27 9.43
C TRP A 147 23.06 3.18 8.19
N ILE A 148 23.56 4.32 7.75
CA ILE A 148 24.53 4.37 6.67
C ILE A 148 25.94 4.14 7.24
N LYS A 149 26.56 3.03 6.84
CA LYS A 149 27.95 2.76 7.10
C LYS A 149 28.83 3.41 6.02
N THR A 150 29.75 4.24 6.42
CA THR A 150 30.74 4.85 5.55
C THR A 150 32.08 4.13 5.69
N GLY A 151 32.82 3.98 4.60
CA GLY A 151 34.14 3.40 4.62
C GLY A 151 35.19 4.32 5.19
N ASP A 152 36.26 3.75 5.71
CA ASP A 152 37.52 4.45 5.98
C ASP A 152 38.43 4.44 4.77
N ALA A 153 39.33 5.44 4.67
CA ALA A 153 40.21 5.59 3.52
C ALA A 153 41.26 4.47 3.37
N MET A 154 41.46 3.63 4.39
CA MET A 154 42.46 2.58 4.38
C MET A 154 41.91 1.27 3.80
N ASN A 155 40.61 0.96 4.07
CA ASN A 155 40.03 -0.35 3.77
C ASN A 155 38.92 -0.28 2.71
N HIS A 156 38.47 0.91 2.32
CA HIS A 156 37.33 1.08 1.42
C HIS A 156 37.64 2.07 0.30
N PRO A 157 37.04 1.89 -0.88
CA PRO A 157 37.17 2.88 -1.96
C PRO A 157 36.55 4.22 -1.59
N PRO A 158 36.99 5.33 -2.23
CA PRO A 158 36.38 6.64 -2.04
C PRO A 158 34.86 6.60 -2.30
N GLY A 159 34.10 7.21 -1.39
CA GLY A 159 32.64 7.25 -1.51
C GLY A 159 31.90 5.99 -1.07
N TYR A 160 32.60 5.02 -0.49
CA TYR A 160 31.95 3.81 0.04
C TYR A 160 30.85 4.15 1.04
N ARG A 161 29.65 3.75 0.71
CA ARG A 161 28.45 3.89 1.56
C ARG A 161 27.59 2.66 1.36
N VAL A 162 27.11 2.09 2.46
CA VAL A 162 26.19 0.94 2.42
C VAL A 162 25.16 1.08 3.53
N GLN A 163 23.92 0.66 3.26
CA GLN A 163 22.92 0.53 4.29
C GLN A 163 23.25 -0.68 5.14
N ASP A 164 23.58 -0.47 6.40
CA ASP A 164 23.73 -1.51 7.40
C ASP A 164 22.41 -1.71 8.11
N ILE A 165 21.91 -2.94 8.17
CA ILE A 165 20.59 -3.30 8.71
C ILE A 165 20.80 -4.04 10.01
N GLN A 166 20.13 -3.61 11.07
CA GLN A 166 20.13 -4.28 12.37
C GLN A 166 19.18 -5.49 12.36
N PHE A 167 19.19 -6.27 11.30
CA PHE A 167 18.37 -7.46 11.15
C PHE A 167 18.97 -8.39 10.09
N ASP A 168 18.82 -9.69 10.24
CA ASP A 168 19.40 -10.68 9.34
C ASP A 168 18.49 -10.95 8.15
N PHE A 169 18.37 -9.97 7.26
CA PHE A 169 17.69 -10.16 6.00
C PHE A 169 18.12 -9.11 4.95
N PHE A 170 17.86 -9.38 3.65
CA PHE A 170 18.21 -8.50 2.56
C PHE A 170 17.36 -7.21 2.62
N HIS A 171 18.01 -6.07 2.35
CA HIS A 171 17.33 -4.77 2.29
C HIS A 171 16.60 -4.60 0.96
N TYR A 172 15.43 -5.19 0.86
CA TYR A 172 14.55 -4.98 -0.27
C TYR A 172 14.09 -3.52 -0.35
N ALA A 173 14.11 -2.95 -1.56
CA ALA A 173 13.80 -1.55 -1.75
C ALA A 173 12.88 -1.33 -2.96
N GLY A 174 12.06 -0.29 -2.91
CA GLY A 174 11.17 0.09 -3.99
C GLY A 174 9.73 -0.42 -3.82
N LEU A 175 9.03 -0.58 -4.95
CA LEU A 175 7.65 -1.10 -5.00
C LEU A 175 7.66 -2.62 -5.13
N ASN A 176 7.91 -3.32 -4.04
CA ASN A 176 8.10 -4.77 -4.03
C ASN A 176 6.80 -5.58 -3.91
N ARG A 177 5.66 -4.92 -3.75
CA ARG A 177 4.32 -5.53 -3.81
C ARG A 177 3.41 -4.76 -4.75
N SER A 178 2.26 -5.36 -5.08
CA SER A 178 1.32 -4.83 -6.06
C SER A 178 0.80 -3.43 -5.72
N VAL A 179 0.58 -2.66 -6.76
CA VAL A 179 -0.13 -1.38 -6.74
C VAL A 179 -1.43 -1.56 -7.49
N VAL A 180 -2.55 -1.24 -6.86
CA VAL A 180 -3.87 -1.46 -7.43
C VAL A 180 -4.78 -0.24 -7.27
N LEU A 181 -5.69 -0.05 -8.23
CA LEU A 181 -6.87 0.77 -8.03
C LEU A 181 -8.02 -0.12 -7.60
N THR A 182 -8.81 0.35 -6.66
CA THR A 182 -10.03 -0.35 -6.23
C THR A 182 -11.20 0.60 -6.26
N THR A 183 -12.40 0.09 -6.56
CA THR A 183 -13.62 0.87 -6.41
C THR A 183 -14.54 0.26 -5.38
N THR A 184 -15.27 1.13 -4.71
CA THR A 184 -16.41 0.77 -3.88
C THR A 184 -17.58 1.71 -4.19
N PRO A 185 -18.82 1.31 -3.94
CA PRO A 185 -19.89 2.30 -3.78
C PRO A 185 -19.51 3.36 -2.75
N ARG A 186 -20.11 4.54 -2.79
CA ARG A 186 -19.86 5.55 -1.75
C ARG A 186 -20.33 5.06 -0.38
N THR A 187 -21.45 4.36 -0.35
CA THR A 187 -21.92 3.60 0.81
C THR A 187 -21.28 2.24 0.84
N HIS A 188 -20.41 1.98 1.79
CA HIS A 188 -19.63 0.74 1.87
C HIS A 188 -19.13 0.47 3.29
N ILE A 189 -18.77 -0.78 3.55
CA ILE A 189 -18.02 -1.16 4.76
C ILE A 189 -16.53 -0.89 4.46
N GLU A 190 -15.91 -0.09 5.32
CA GLU A 190 -14.49 0.26 5.22
C GLU A 190 -13.61 -0.68 6.04
N ASP A 191 -14.05 -1.03 7.26
CA ASP A 191 -13.31 -1.93 8.14
C ASP A 191 -14.23 -2.72 9.05
N VAL A 192 -13.81 -3.91 9.46
CA VAL A 192 -14.50 -4.77 10.41
C VAL A 192 -13.49 -5.32 11.40
N ARG A 193 -13.73 -5.12 12.69
CA ARG A 193 -12.96 -5.70 13.76
C ARG A 193 -13.82 -6.72 14.49
N ILE A 194 -13.29 -7.91 14.70
CA ILE A 194 -13.98 -9.01 15.38
C ILE A 194 -13.06 -9.56 16.47
N ARG A 195 -13.62 -9.73 17.66
CA ARG A 195 -12.96 -10.43 18.76
C ARG A 195 -13.89 -11.52 19.28
N ALA A 196 -13.44 -12.77 19.26
CA ALA A 196 -14.19 -13.90 19.74
C ALA A 196 -13.68 -14.34 21.12
N ALA A 197 -14.61 -14.67 22.01
CA ALA A 197 -14.37 -15.24 23.33
C ALA A 197 -15.42 -16.31 23.63
N CYS A 198 -15.24 -17.06 24.71
CA CYS A 198 -16.18 -18.08 25.15
C CYS A 198 -16.38 -18.01 26.67
N GLU A 199 -17.63 -17.98 27.12
CA GLU A 199 -18.03 -18.09 28.51
C GLU A 199 -18.83 -19.40 28.71
N GLY A 200 -18.15 -20.45 29.22
CA GLY A 200 -18.74 -21.79 29.31
C GLY A 200 -19.09 -22.31 27.91
N LYS A 201 -20.39 -22.47 27.61
CA LYS A 201 -20.88 -22.89 26.30
C LYS A 201 -21.41 -21.75 25.45
N THR A 202 -21.30 -20.51 25.94
CA THR A 202 -21.75 -19.33 25.20
C THR A 202 -20.59 -18.65 24.48
N GLY A 203 -20.65 -18.56 23.16
CA GLY A 203 -19.71 -17.76 22.37
C GLY A 203 -20.06 -16.26 22.46
N LEU A 204 -19.04 -15.45 22.63
CA LEU A 204 -19.14 -14.00 22.61
C LEU A 204 -18.37 -13.48 21.39
N VAL A 205 -19.02 -12.67 20.56
CA VAL A 205 -18.38 -12.06 19.39
C VAL A 205 -18.55 -10.54 19.50
N ASP A 206 -17.51 -9.88 20.01
CA ASP A 206 -17.46 -8.43 19.98
C ASP A 206 -17.13 -7.98 18.57
N TYR A 207 -17.87 -7.01 18.06
CA TYR A 207 -17.67 -6.47 16.72
C TYR A 207 -17.66 -4.94 16.71
N GLU A 208 -16.89 -4.39 15.79
CA GLU A 208 -16.85 -2.97 15.44
C GLU A 208 -16.79 -2.86 13.93
N VAL A 209 -17.77 -2.22 13.31
CA VAL A 209 -17.87 -2.02 11.85
C VAL A 209 -17.75 -0.56 11.53
N THR A 210 -16.76 -0.19 10.73
CA THR A 210 -16.64 1.14 10.13
C THR A 210 -17.36 1.13 8.79
N ALA A 211 -18.49 1.81 8.69
CA ALA A 211 -19.28 1.93 7.47
C ALA A 211 -19.53 3.39 7.10
N ALA A 212 -19.48 3.69 5.80
CA ALA A 212 -19.80 5.00 5.27
C ALA A 212 -21.25 5.04 4.81
N GLY A 213 -22.07 5.93 5.41
CA GLY A 213 -23.39 6.31 4.91
C GLY A 213 -24.47 5.22 4.96
N ALA A 214 -24.39 4.25 5.89
CA ALA A 214 -25.36 3.17 6.02
C ALA A 214 -25.60 2.78 7.47
N GLU A 215 -26.81 2.25 7.74
CA GLU A 215 -27.08 1.47 8.94
C GLU A 215 -26.42 0.10 8.83
N VAL A 216 -25.97 -0.43 9.96
CA VAL A 216 -25.24 -1.69 10.04
C VAL A 216 -26.08 -2.72 10.77
N THR A 217 -26.23 -3.90 10.16
CA THR A 217 -26.75 -5.12 10.80
C THR A 217 -25.66 -6.19 10.72
N VAL A 218 -25.36 -6.83 11.85
CA VAL A 218 -24.41 -7.92 11.94
C VAL A 218 -25.14 -9.22 12.27
N ARG A 219 -24.83 -10.28 11.50
CA ARG A 219 -25.42 -11.61 11.68
C ARG A 219 -24.32 -12.66 11.80
N ALA A 220 -24.44 -13.54 12.77
CA ALA A 220 -23.65 -14.75 12.86
C ALA A 220 -24.43 -15.93 12.24
N LEU A 221 -23.80 -16.65 11.34
CA LEU A 221 -24.37 -17.79 10.66
C LEU A 221 -23.62 -19.06 11.06
N ASP A 222 -24.32 -20.20 11.14
CA ASP A 222 -23.71 -21.50 11.32
C ASP A 222 -23.16 -22.06 9.99
N GLU A 223 -22.55 -23.24 10.02
CA GLU A 223 -21.98 -23.93 8.84
C GLU A 223 -23.01 -24.23 7.75
N GLN A 224 -24.31 -24.26 8.09
CA GLN A 224 -25.42 -24.45 7.17
C GLN A 224 -26.04 -23.14 6.68
N GLY A 225 -25.45 -21.98 7.06
CA GLY A 225 -25.95 -20.65 6.69
C GLY A 225 -27.18 -20.19 7.47
N ARG A 226 -27.54 -20.85 8.59
CA ARG A 226 -28.65 -20.44 9.43
C ARG A 226 -28.18 -19.38 10.42
N GLU A 227 -28.98 -18.33 10.61
CA GLU A 227 -28.72 -17.28 11.57
C GLU A 227 -28.79 -17.82 13.00
N VAL A 228 -27.72 -17.66 13.77
CA VAL A 228 -27.62 -18.07 15.17
C VAL A 228 -27.57 -16.87 16.13
N ALA A 229 -27.25 -15.68 15.65
CA ALA A 229 -27.36 -14.43 16.37
C ALA A 229 -27.37 -13.25 15.40
N ALA A 230 -28.07 -12.17 15.76
CA ALA A 230 -28.05 -10.91 15.00
C ALA A 230 -28.11 -9.72 15.96
N ALA A 231 -27.57 -8.58 15.52
CA ALA A 231 -27.70 -7.29 16.19
C ALA A 231 -27.63 -6.15 15.19
N ASP A 232 -28.33 -5.06 15.49
CA ASP A 232 -28.21 -3.81 14.75
C ASP A 232 -27.24 -2.87 15.44
N GLY A 233 -26.57 -2.05 14.62
CA GLY A 233 -25.57 -1.08 15.08
C GLY A 233 -24.16 -1.42 14.64
N ALA A 234 -23.33 -0.38 14.61
CA ALA A 234 -21.96 -0.46 14.15
C ALA A 234 -20.98 -1.12 15.15
N ALA A 235 -21.39 -1.31 16.39
CA ALA A 235 -20.59 -1.99 17.40
C ALA A 235 -21.49 -2.72 18.40
N GLY A 236 -21.04 -3.86 18.91
CA GLY A 236 -21.79 -4.65 19.88
C GLY A 236 -21.15 -5.99 20.16
N THR A 237 -21.89 -6.81 20.91
CA THR A 237 -21.51 -8.18 21.22
C THR A 237 -22.65 -9.13 20.85
N LEU A 238 -22.40 -10.07 19.96
CA LEU A 238 -23.31 -11.19 19.72
C LEU A 238 -23.06 -12.27 20.75
N ARG A 239 -24.16 -12.85 21.30
CA ARG A 239 -24.13 -14.01 22.18
C ARG A 239 -24.67 -15.22 21.45
N ILE A 240 -23.86 -16.25 21.30
CA ILE A 240 -24.19 -17.47 20.56
C ILE A 240 -24.28 -18.62 21.57
N PRO A 241 -25.47 -19.13 21.91
CA PRO A 241 -25.62 -20.26 22.84
C PRO A 241 -25.11 -21.55 22.23
N ASP A 242 -24.64 -22.46 23.08
CA ASP A 242 -24.15 -23.80 22.72
C ASP A 242 -23.13 -23.78 21.55
N VAL A 243 -22.21 -22.81 21.60
CA VAL A 243 -21.21 -22.64 20.55
C VAL A 243 -20.33 -23.89 20.41
N ARG A 244 -20.11 -24.30 19.17
CA ARG A 244 -19.19 -25.39 18.86
C ARG A 244 -17.78 -24.80 18.67
N LEU A 245 -16.84 -25.25 19.50
CA LEU A 245 -15.42 -24.93 19.36
C LEU A 245 -14.77 -25.89 18.39
N TRP A 246 -13.76 -25.37 17.65
CA TRP A 246 -12.95 -26.14 16.70
C TRP A 246 -11.59 -26.55 17.30
#